data_b10440fb1c51cfba9db31fec94a42b80
#
_entry.id   b10440fb1c51cfba9db31fec94a42b80
#
_cell.length_a   1.000
_cell.length_b   1.000
_cell.length_c   1.000
_cell.angle_alpha   90.00
_cell.angle_beta   90.00
_cell.angle_gamma   90.00
#
_symmetry.space_group_name_H-M   'P 1'
#
loop_
_entity.id
_entity.type
_entity.pdbx_description
1 polymer ?
#
loop_
_entity_poly.entity_id
_entity_poly.type
_entity_poly.pdbx_seq_one_letter_code
_entity_poly.pdbx_strand_id
1 'polypeptide(L)'
;MCAVDFSSTSMSPEDQAIAERIAELKKELGEDLLILGHHYQRDSIVMHADFLGDSFMLSQKAADSEAKYIIFCGGHFMAESADILTSPDQVVMLPNIRAGCSMADMATLVDVEQAWDEMLSSTDLKDPIHRDNPASVAEEGESYLVPVTYMNSSADLKDFV
;
A
#
# COMPACT_ATOMS: atom_id res chain seq x y z
N MET A 1 -2.04 -23.42 5.27
CA MET A 1 -2.47 -22.36 6.20
C MET A 1 -1.84 -22.66 7.54
N CYS A 2 -0.73 -21.98 7.93
CA CYS A 2 -0.16 -22.14 9.29
C CYS A 2 -1.02 -21.30 10.23
N ALA A 3 -1.74 -21.96 11.13
CA ALA A 3 -2.39 -21.27 12.24
C ALA A 3 -1.30 -20.75 13.18
N VAL A 4 -1.15 -19.45 13.30
CA VAL A 4 -0.26 -18.83 14.28
C VAL A 4 -0.98 -18.92 15.63
N ASP A 5 -0.34 -19.58 16.60
CA ASP A 5 -0.86 -19.71 17.96
C ASP A 5 -0.56 -18.41 18.74
N PHE A 6 -1.57 -17.57 18.92
CA PHE A 6 -1.49 -16.30 19.67
C PHE A 6 -1.72 -16.46 21.19
N SER A 7 -1.73 -17.68 21.72
CA SER A 7 -2.12 -17.97 23.11
C SER A 7 -1.12 -17.47 24.19
N SER A 8 0.04 -16.91 23.82
CA SER A 8 1.10 -16.52 24.76
C SER A 8 1.21 -15.02 25.07
N THR A 9 0.45 -14.16 24.40
CA THR A 9 0.50 -12.70 24.67
C THR A 9 -0.54 -12.34 25.71
N SER A 10 -0.12 -11.98 26.92
CA SER A 10 -1.02 -11.47 27.96
C SER A 10 -1.55 -10.10 27.56
N MET A 11 -2.73 -10.08 26.95
CA MET A 11 -3.43 -8.82 26.64
C MET A 11 -3.89 -8.14 27.93
N SER A 12 -3.87 -6.80 27.94
CA SER A 12 -4.50 -6.05 29.01
C SER A 12 -6.02 -6.29 29.03
N PRO A 13 -6.73 -6.12 30.15
CA PRO A 13 -8.19 -6.22 30.17
C PRO A 13 -8.88 -5.24 29.21
N GLU A 14 -8.27 -4.08 28.96
CA GLU A 14 -8.76 -3.09 28.01
C GLU A 14 -8.60 -3.57 26.56
N ASP A 15 -7.43 -4.11 26.21
CA ASP A 15 -7.19 -4.69 24.89
C ASP A 15 -8.11 -5.89 24.61
N GLN A 16 -8.37 -6.69 25.64
CA GLN A 16 -9.29 -7.81 25.51
C GLN A 16 -10.72 -7.36 25.22
N ALA A 17 -11.21 -6.33 25.90
CA ALA A 17 -12.54 -5.78 25.64
C ALA A 17 -12.64 -5.19 24.22
N ILE A 18 -11.56 -4.56 23.72
CA ILE A 18 -11.49 -4.06 22.35
C ILE A 18 -11.50 -5.22 21.35
N ALA A 19 -10.72 -6.28 21.60
CA ALA A 19 -10.68 -7.46 20.76
C ALA A 19 -12.04 -8.16 20.64
N GLU A 20 -12.76 -8.29 21.77
CA GLU A 20 -14.12 -8.83 21.80
C GLU A 20 -15.07 -7.96 20.95
N ARG A 21 -14.96 -6.64 21.07
CA ARG A 21 -15.79 -5.71 20.29
C ARG A 21 -15.49 -5.79 18.78
N ILE A 22 -14.22 -5.93 18.40
CA ILE A 22 -13.84 -6.15 16.99
C ILE A 22 -14.45 -7.45 16.47
N ALA A 23 -14.39 -8.53 17.25
CA ALA A 23 -14.95 -9.82 16.85
C ALA A 23 -16.48 -9.76 16.67
N GLU A 24 -17.19 -9.01 17.53
CA GLU A 24 -18.63 -8.77 17.37
C GLU A 24 -18.94 -8.02 16.07
N LEU A 25 -18.21 -6.92 15.79
CA LEU A 25 -18.40 -6.12 14.59
C LEU A 25 -18.06 -6.91 13.31
N LYS A 26 -17.02 -7.73 13.33
CA LYS A 26 -16.72 -8.64 12.22
C LYS A 26 -17.87 -9.59 11.94
N LYS A 27 -18.48 -10.12 12.98
CA LYS A 27 -19.64 -11.02 12.84
C LYS A 27 -20.88 -10.29 12.34
N GLU A 28 -21.10 -9.04 12.79
CA GLU A 28 -22.22 -8.21 12.37
C GLU A 28 -22.11 -7.80 10.90
N LEU A 29 -20.94 -7.38 10.45
CA LEU A 29 -20.68 -6.94 9.09
C LEU A 29 -20.48 -8.09 8.09
N GLY A 30 -20.03 -9.26 8.59
CA GLY A 30 -19.88 -10.47 7.77
C GLY A 30 -18.98 -10.24 6.55
N GLU A 31 -19.50 -10.58 5.37
CA GLU A 31 -18.79 -10.51 4.10
C GLU A 31 -18.55 -9.06 3.61
N ASP A 32 -19.27 -8.08 4.18
CA ASP A 32 -19.08 -6.67 3.85
C ASP A 32 -17.77 -6.10 4.42
N LEU A 33 -17.09 -6.79 5.34
CA LEU A 33 -15.86 -6.35 6.00
C LEU A 33 -14.70 -7.29 5.68
N LEU A 34 -13.59 -6.70 5.23
CA LEU A 34 -12.30 -7.35 5.06
C LEU A 34 -11.24 -6.63 5.90
N ILE A 35 -10.52 -7.35 6.74
CA ILE A 35 -9.38 -6.83 7.51
C ILE A 35 -8.09 -7.41 6.96
N LEU A 36 -7.22 -6.56 6.43
CA LEU A 36 -5.91 -6.89 5.89
C LEU A 36 -4.82 -6.48 6.88
N GLY A 37 -3.93 -7.40 7.25
CA GLY A 37 -2.85 -7.17 8.19
C GLY A 37 -1.48 -7.37 7.56
N HIS A 38 -0.61 -6.35 7.62
CA HIS A 38 0.78 -6.54 7.24
C HIS A 38 1.51 -7.35 8.30
N HIS A 39 2.38 -8.27 7.86
CA HIS A 39 3.03 -9.27 8.73
C HIS A 39 3.93 -8.69 9.83
N TYR A 40 4.30 -7.40 9.79
CA TYR A 40 5.04 -6.75 10.87
C TYR A 40 4.15 -6.05 11.91
N GLN A 41 2.84 -6.09 11.76
CA GLN A 41 1.93 -5.57 12.78
C GLN A 41 2.02 -6.42 14.07
N ARG A 42 1.66 -5.79 15.19
CA ARG A 42 1.63 -6.48 16.50
C ARG A 42 0.62 -7.62 16.48
N ASP A 43 0.89 -8.66 17.27
CA ASP A 43 0.01 -9.82 17.37
C ASP A 43 -1.43 -9.44 17.73
N SER A 44 -1.61 -8.44 18.62
CA SER A 44 -2.92 -7.90 19.00
C SER A 44 -3.71 -7.26 17.85
N ILE A 45 -3.06 -6.93 16.75
CA ILE A 45 -3.70 -6.43 15.51
C ILE A 45 -3.87 -7.57 14.52
N VAL A 46 -2.81 -8.35 14.29
CA VAL A 46 -2.77 -9.44 13.33
C VAL A 46 -3.83 -10.51 13.60
N MET A 47 -4.15 -10.77 14.87
CA MET A 47 -5.17 -11.74 15.28
C MET A 47 -6.57 -11.43 14.70
N HIS A 48 -6.84 -10.20 14.30
CA HIS A 48 -8.11 -9.79 13.71
C HIS A 48 -8.12 -9.82 12.18
N ALA A 49 -6.94 -9.96 11.55
CA ALA A 49 -6.82 -9.94 10.10
C ALA A 49 -7.43 -11.20 9.46
N ASP A 50 -8.11 -11.02 8.34
CA ASP A 50 -8.60 -12.10 7.48
C ASP A 50 -7.49 -12.63 6.58
N PHE A 51 -6.60 -11.74 6.14
CA PHE A 51 -5.38 -12.08 5.41
C PHE A 51 -4.17 -11.37 6.02
N LEU A 52 -3.08 -12.12 6.10
CA LEU A 52 -1.77 -11.63 6.55
C LEU A 52 -0.76 -11.79 5.43
N GLY A 53 0.01 -10.74 5.14
CA GLY A 53 0.98 -10.81 4.06
C GLY A 53 1.85 -9.57 3.88
N ASP A 54 2.51 -9.50 2.73
CA ASP A 54 3.26 -8.36 2.28
C ASP A 54 2.37 -7.29 1.61
N SER A 55 2.97 -6.13 1.34
CA SER A 55 2.26 -4.96 0.82
C SER A 55 1.54 -5.22 -0.50
N PHE A 56 2.21 -5.90 -1.45
CA PHE A 56 1.65 -6.11 -2.79
C PHE A 56 0.56 -7.18 -2.77
N MET A 57 0.82 -8.29 -2.09
CA MET A 57 -0.17 -9.37 -1.96
C MET A 57 -1.46 -8.87 -1.28
N LEU A 58 -1.35 -8.04 -0.24
CA LEU A 58 -2.53 -7.50 0.45
C LEU A 58 -3.31 -6.53 -0.45
N SER A 59 -2.63 -5.69 -1.26
CA SER A 59 -3.30 -4.82 -2.22
C SER A 59 -4.04 -5.62 -3.30
N GLN A 60 -3.46 -6.73 -3.78
CA GLN A 60 -4.15 -7.66 -4.68
C GLN A 60 -5.37 -8.32 -4.01
N LYS A 61 -5.25 -8.70 -2.73
CA LYS A 61 -6.38 -9.26 -1.95
C LYS A 61 -7.51 -8.26 -1.76
N ALA A 62 -7.19 -6.97 -1.61
CA ALA A 62 -8.19 -5.90 -1.60
C ALA A 62 -8.94 -5.84 -2.95
N ALA A 63 -8.19 -5.82 -4.06
CA ALA A 63 -8.75 -5.75 -5.41
C ALA A 63 -9.63 -6.96 -5.78
N ASP A 64 -9.24 -8.16 -5.31
CA ASP A 64 -9.98 -9.41 -5.56
C ASP A 64 -11.22 -9.56 -4.65
N SER A 65 -11.41 -8.68 -3.67
CA SER A 65 -12.50 -8.76 -2.69
C SER A 65 -13.76 -8.05 -3.16
N GLU A 66 -14.91 -8.56 -2.80
CA GLU A 66 -16.21 -7.90 -2.95
C GLU A 66 -16.65 -7.15 -1.67
N ALA A 67 -15.83 -7.16 -0.60
CA ALA A 67 -16.14 -6.50 0.65
C ALA A 67 -16.26 -4.99 0.45
N LYS A 68 -17.31 -4.41 1.03
CA LYS A 68 -17.58 -2.97 0.94
C LYS A 68 -16.61 -2.14 1.77
N TYR A 69 -16.18 -2.67 2.91
CA TYR A 69 -15.28 -2.01 3.84
C TYR A 69 -14.00 -2.83 3.97
N ILE A 70 -12.87 -2.19 3.68
CA ILE A 70 -11.56 -2.82 3.76
C ILE A 70 -10.72 -2.06 4.78
N ILE A 71 -10.43 -2.69 5.93
CA ILE A 71 -9.53 -2.11 6.93
C ILE A 71 -8.12 -2.59 6.63
N PHE A 72 -7.22 -1.66 6.30
CA PHE A 72 -5.84 -1.96 5.97
C PHE A 72 -4.93 -1.65 7.17
N CYS A 73 -4.51 -2.69 7.92
CA CYS A 73 -3.57 -2.57 9.03
C CYS A 73 -2.14 -2.65 8.49
N GLY A 74 -1.61 -1.53 8.01
CA GLY A 74 -0.30 -1.41 7.39
C GLY A 74 0.14 0.04 7.29
N GLY A 75 1.12 0.31 6.43
CA GLY A 75 1.56 1.66 6.11
C GLY A 75 0.62 2.38 5.14
N HIS A 76 0.68 3.72 5.15
CA HIS A 76 -0.15 4.58 4.31
C HIS A 76 -0.08 4.21 2.82
N PHE A 77 1.12 4.05 2.26
CA PHE A 77 1.34 3.70 0.85
C PHE A 77 0.68 2.38 0.42
N MET A 78 0.48 1.44 1.38
CA MET A 78 -0.21 0.18 1.13
C MET A 78 -1.71 0.39 0.98
N ALA A 79 -2.29 1.21 1.86
CA ALA A 79 -3.71 1.58 1.80
C ALA A 79 -4.02 2.37 0.52
N GLU A 80 -3.15 3.30 0.10
CA GLU A 80 -3.27 3.99 -1.19
C GLU A 80 -3.27 3.00 -2.37
N SER A 81 -2.34 2.06 -2.37
CA SER A 81 -2.27 1.05 -3.43
C SER A 81 -3.52 0.16 -3.46
N ALA A 82 -4.06 -0.19 -2.31
CA ALA A 82 -5.31 -0.94 -2.22
C ALA A 82 -6.49 -0.12 -2.73
N ASP A 83 -6.58 1.15 -2.36
CA ASP A 83 -7.66 2.06 -2.76
C ASP A 83 -7.69 2.29 -4.27
N ILE A 84 -6.51 2.46 -4.89
CA ILE A 84 -6.38 2.60 -6.36
C ILE A 84 -6.84 1.34 -7.10
N LEU A 85 -6.61 0.15 -6.53
CA LEU A 85 -6.92 -1.12 -7.18
C LEU A 85 -8.35 -1.62 -6.91
N THR A 86 -9.02 -1.08 -5.91
CA THR A 86 -10.39 -1.46 -5.55
C THR A 86 -11.44 -0.71 -6.38
N SER A 87 -12.68 -1.17 -6.34
CA SER A 87 -13.79 -0.54 -7.05
C SER A 87 -14.26 0.75 -6.34
N PRO A 88 -14.89 1.70 -7.05
CA PRO A 88 -15.42 2.93 -6.46
C PRO A 88 -16.48 2.73 -5.36
N ASP A 89 -17.10 1.56 -5.31
CA ASP A 89 -18.12 1.21 -4.30
C ASP A 89 -17.51 0.66 -3.01
N GLN A 90 -16.20 0.40 -3.00
CA GLN A 90 -15.44 -0.08 -1.85
C GLN A 90 -14.77 1.08 -1.12
N VAL A 91 -14.59 0.94 0.19
CA VAL A 91 -13.95 1.97 1.02
C VAL A 91 -12.76 1.36 1.73
N VAL A 92 -11.57 1.82 1.38
CA VAL A 92 -10.33 1.43 2.07
C VAL A 92 -10.09 2.37 3.24
N MET A 93 -9.95 1.81 4.43
CA MET A 93 -9.76 2.55 5.68
C MET A 93 -8.42 2.22 6.31
N LEU A 94 -7.63 3.25 6.57
CA LEU A 94 -6.38 3.17 7.33
C LEU A 94 -6.65 3.59 8.78
N PRO A 95 -6.49 2.70 9.78
CA PRO A 95 -6.81 3.02 11.18
C PRO A 95 -6.01 4.18 11.76
N ASN A 96 -4.79 4.38 11.25
CA ASN A 96 -3.94 5.49 11.63
C ASN A 96 -3.31 6.13 10.39
N ILE A 97 -3.79 7.30 10.01
CA ILE A 97 -3.28 8.05 8.84
C ILE A 97 -1.78 8.39 8.94
N ARG A 98 -1.21 8.39 10.15
CA ARG A 98 0.22 8.62 10.39
C ARG A 98 1.06 7.35 10.37
N ALA A 99 0.48 6.22 9.97
CA ALA A 99 1.22 4.97 9.80
C ALA A 99 2.14 5.06 8.58
N GLY A 100 3.31 5.68 8.77
CA GLY A 100 4.34 5.87 7.77
C GLY A 100 5.24 4.65 7.58
N CYS A 101 6.12 4.76 6.59
CA CYS A 101 7.21 3.82 6.35
C CYS A 101 8.45 4.61 5.96
N SER A 102 9.55 4.42 6.68
CA SER A 102 10.79 5.17 6.41
C SER A 102 11.33 5.01 4.98
N MET A 103 10.99 3.93 4.29
CA MET A 103 11.32 3.77 2.87
C MET A 103 10.37 4.58 1.98
N ALA A 104 9.07 4.53 2.24
CA ALA A 104 8.08 5.24 1.44
C ALA A 104 8.15 6.76 1.64
N ASP A 105 8.54 7.18 2.85
CA ASP A 105 8.62 8.60 3.23
C ASP A 105 10.00 9.21 2.95
N MET A 106 10.93 8.47 2.29
CA MET A 106 12.31 8.89 2.04
C MET A 106 12.43 9.95 0.94
N ALA A 107 11.60 9.84 -0.10
CA ALA A 107 11.58 10.75 -1.22
C ALA A 107 10.20 11.38 -1.38
N THR A 108 10.17 12.68 -1.66
CA THR A 108 8.94 13.38 -2.05
C THR A 108 8.88 13.52 -3.57
N LEU A 109 7.68 13.66 -4.14
CA LEU A 109 7.52 13.90 -5.57
C LEU A 109 8.33 15.13 -6.02
N VAL A 110 8.31 16.22 -5.25
CA VAL A 110 9.04 17.45 -5.57
C VAL A 110 10.56 17.21 -5.66
N ASP A 111 11.13 16.43 -4.73
CA ASP A 111 12.56 16.11 -4.75
C ASP A 111 12.92 15.24 -5.97
N VAL A 112 12.01 14.32 -6.34
CA VAL A 112 12.20 13.43 -7.48
C VAL A 112 12.10 14.21 -8.81
N GLU A 113 11.09 15.08 -8.95
CA GLU A 113 10.96 15.97 -10.12
C GLU A 113 12.18 16.86 -10.31
N GLN A 114 12.68 17.47 -9.23
CA GLN A 114 13.89 18.29 -9.29
C GLN A 114 15.10 17.46 -9.72
N ALA A 115 15.32 16.29 -9.13
CA ALA A 115 16.43 15.41 -9.48
C ALA A 115 16.33 14.94 -10.93
N TRP A 116 15.11 14.67 -11.41
CA TRP A 116 14.84 14.29 -12.80
C TRP A 116 15.24 15.39 -13.79
N ASP A 117 14.81 16.62 -13.52
CA ASP A 117 15.16 17.78 -14.34
C ASP A 117 16.68 18.05 -14.36
N GLU A 118 17.36 17.91 -13.20
CA GLU A 118 18.80 18.04 -13.10
C GLU A 118 19.54 16.97 -13.91
N MET A 119 19.08 15.72 -13.89
CA MET A 119 19.66 14.63 -14.69
C MET A 119 19.48 14.86 -16.18
N LEU A 120 18.29 15.25 -16.62
CA LEU A 120 18.00 15.53 -18.04
C LEU A 120 18.81 16.74 -18.55
N SER A 121 18.94 17.79 -17.74
CA SER A 121 19.70 19.01 -18.14
C SER A 121 21.21 18.80 -18.18
N SER A 122 21.74 17.82 -17.44
CA SER A 122 23.17 17.52 -17.33
C SER A 122 23.63 16.35 -18.22
N THR A 123 22.75 15.71 -18.97
CA THR A 123 23.03 14.55 -19.81
C THR A 123 22.34 14.68 -21.17
N ASP A 124 22.79 13.86 -22.14
CA ASP A 124 22.10 13.73 -23.44
C ASP A 124 20.98 12.70 -23.45
N LEU A 125 20.57 12.22 -22.24
CA LEU A 125 19.48 11.25 -22.08
C LEU A 125 18.13 11.89 -22.40
N LYS A 126 17.24 11.10 -22.98
CA LYS A 126 15.87 11.53 -23.29
C LYS A 126 14.92 11.16 -22.16
N ASP A 127 13.90 12.00 -22.02
CA ASP A 127 12.79 11.77 -21.07
C ASP A 127 11.74 10.84 -21.68
N PRO A 128 11.52 9.65 -21.16
CA PRO A 128 10.47 8.74 -21.65
C PRO A 128 9.09 9.04 -21.05
N ILE A 129 9.03 9.78 -19.94
CA ILE A 129 7.79 10.00 -19.18
C ILE A 129 6.95 11.10 -19.83
N HIS A 130 7.59 12.25 -20.13
CA HIS A 130 6.93 13.44 -20.64
C HIS A 130 6.96 13.51 -22.18
N ARG A 131 6.85 12.36 -22.84
CA ARG A 131 6.77 12.32 -24.30
C ARG A 131 5.42 12.84 -24.79
N ASP A 132 5.45 13.67 -25.82
CA ASP A 132 4.26 14.11 -26.57
C ASP A 132 3.49 12.92 -27.19
N ASN A 133 4.16 11.77 -27.35
CA ASN A 133 3.58 10.52 -27.85
C ASN A 133 4.20 9.31 -27.13
N PRO A 134 3.58 8.80 -26.05
CA PRO A 134 4.09 7.65 -25.29
C PRO A 134 4.13 6.34 -26.10
N ALA A 135 3.43 6.27 -27.23
CA ALA A 135 3.46 5.12 -28.14
C ALA A 135 4.62 5.17 -29.15
N SER A 136 5.42 6.25 -29.17
CA SER A 136 6.59 6.32 -30.06
C SER A 136 7.66 5.34 -29.59
N VAL A 137 8.05 4.43 -30.47
CA VAL A 137 9.20 3.54 -30.27
C VAL A 137 10.45 4.39 -30.13
N ALA A 138 11.36 4.03 -29.23
CA ALA A 138 12.66 4.65 -29.11
C ALA A 138 13.35 4.63 -30.47
N GLU A 139 13.89 5.77 -30.89
CA GLU A 139 14.67 5.85 -32.13
C GLU A 139 16.00 5.11 -31.96
N GLU A 140 16.46 4.47 -33.04
CA GLU A 140 17.71 3.72 -33.00
C GLU A 140 18.89 4.67 -32.72
N GLY A 141 19.62 4.42 -31.63
CA GLY A 141 20.76 5.24 -31.19
C GLY A 141 20.43 6.29 -30.13
N GLU A 142 19.19 6.45 -29.73
CA GLU A 142 18.83 7.28 -28.56
C GLU A 142 18.92 6.50 -27.23
N SER A 143 19.36 7.19 -26.18
CA SER A 143 19.40 6.67 -24.82
C SER A 143 18.40 7.40 -23.94
N TYR A 144 17.71 6.64 -23.10
CA TYR A 144 16.62 7.14 -22.26
C TYR A 144 16.96 6.98 -20.78
N LEU A 145 16.51 7.93 -19.97
CA LEU A 145 16.48 7.81 -18.54
C LEU A 145 15.22 7.02 -18.14
N VAL A 146 15.38 5.91 -17.44
CA VAL A 146 14.25 5.05 -17.03
C VAL A 146 14.08 5.13 -15.53
N PRO A 147 12.95 5.70 -15.02
CA PRO A 147 12.70 5.73 -13.59
C PRO A 147 12.29 4.35 -13.10
N VAL A 148 12.68 4.04 -11.87
CA VAL A 148 12.30 2.79 -11.17
C VAL A 148 12.03 3.11 -9.72
N THR A 149 10.89 2.66 -9.20
CA THR A 149 10.56 2.80 -7.78
C THR A 149 10.18 1.48 -7.14
N TYR A 150 10.18 1.46 -5.80
CA TYR A 150 9.71 0.31 -5.02
C TYR A 150 8.19 0.37 -4.81
N MET A 151 7.61 -0.79 -4.43
CA MET A 151 6.24 -0.83 -3.92
C MET A 151 6.07 0.10 -2.70
N ASN A 152 7.11 0.22 -1.88
CA ASN A 152 7.17 1.12 -0.72
C ASN A 152 7.47 2.55 -1.16
N SER A 153 6.56 3.17 -1.88
CA SER A 153 6.55 4.57 -2.28
C SER A 153 5.11 5.07 -2.26
N SER A 154 4.92 6.37 -2.18
CA SER A 154 3.59 7.01 -2.27
C SER A 154 2.97 6.82 -3.65
N ALA A 155 1.66 7.03 -3.75
CA ALA A 155 0.93 6.85 -5.01
C ALA A 155 1.39 7.84 -6.08
N ASP A 156 1.66 9.08 -5.71
CA ASP A 156 2.16 10.14 -6.61
C ASP A 156 3.55 9.81 -7.21
N LEU A 157 4.45 9.20 -6.42
CA LEU A 157 5.72 8.70 -6.94
C LEU A 157 5.56 7.51 -7.88
N LYS A 158 4.56 6.66 -7.66
CA LYS A 158 4.26 5.55 -8.58
C LYS A 158 3.66 6.04 -9.89
N ASP A 159 2.89 7.13 -9.85
CA ASP A 159 2.32 7.77 -11.02
C ASP A 159 3.40 8.47 -11.87
N PHE A 160 4.42 9.01 -11.22
CA PHE A 160 5.57 9.66 -11.89
C PHE A 160 6.44 8.67 -12.68
N VAL A 161 6.54 7.40 -12.28
CA VAL A 161 7.43 6.39 -12.89
C VAL A 161 6.69 5.49 -13.85
#